data_44976ab21be509f227e63ddc49c546c4
#
_entry.id   44976ab21be509f227e63ddc49c546c4
#
_cell.length_a   1.000
_cell.length_b   1.000
_cell.length_c   1.000
_cell.angle_alpha   90.00
_cell.angle_beta   90.00
_cell.angle_gamma   90.00
#
_symmetry.space_group_name_H-M   'P 1'
#
loop_
_entity.id
_entity.type
_entity.pdbx_description
1 polymer ?
#
loop_
_entity_poly.entity_id
_entity_poly.type
_entity_poly.pdbx_seq_one_letter_code
_entity_poly.pdbx_strand_id
1 'polypeptide(L)'
;MTALEAALRYPGRGWSVLPCRDKVPLVRGGVHAATRDLATIERWWHTWPQANVAIACGAPSGIVVIDIDAPSQVPELLNLTTLCASTPSGGRHLYCRYVEGIRNQVLDWGEVRSTGLYVVIPKNLV
;
A
#
# COMPACT_ATOMS: atom_id res chain seq x y z
N MET A 1 -4.46 -7.66 -15.57
CA MET A 1 -3.10 -7.76 -14.97
C MET A 1 -3.17 -8.71 -13.78
N THR A 2 -2.25 -9.68 -13.71
CA THR A 2 -2.16 -10.59 -12.58
C THR A 2 -1.55 -9.92 -11.36
N ALA A 3 -1.71 -10.53 -10.19
CA ALA A 3 -1.07 -10.03 -8.97
C ALA A 3 0.47 -10.02 -9.11
N LEU A 4 1.04 -11.06 -9.71
CA LEU A 4 2.48 -11.11 -9.98
C LEU A 4 2.92 -9.94 -10.87
N GLU A 5 2.20 -9.68 -11.95
CA GLU A 5 2.53 -8.58 -12.85
C GLU A 5 2.49 -7.23 -12.11
N ALA A 6 1.48 -7.02 -11.28
CA ALA A 6 1.37 -5.82 -10.47
C ALA A 6 2.55 -5.70 -9.49
N ALA A 7 2.85 -6.79 -8.77
CA ALA A 7 3.94 -6.81 -7.81
C ALA A 7 5.29 -6.52 -8.44
N LEU A 8 5.50 -6.96 -9.69
CA LEU A 8 6.75 -6.70 -10.41
C LEU A 8 6.89 -5.27 -10.93
N ARG A 9 5.77 -4.53 -11.01
CA ARG A 9 5.78 -3.14 -11.46
C ARG A 9 6.08 -2.13 -10.35
N TYR A 10 5.62 -2.40 -9.13
CA TYR A 10 5.73 -1.44 -8.04
C TYR A 10 7.18 -1.09 -7.64
N PRO A 11 8.16 -2.03 -7.70
CA PRO A 11 9.56 -1.66 -7.47
C PRO A 11 10.08 -0.56 -8.38
N GLY A 12 9.57 -0.45 -9.60
CA GLY A 12 9.90 0.64 -10.53
C GLY A 12 9.48 2.03 -10.04
N ARG A 13 8.52 2.08 -9.13
CA ARG A 13 8.11 3.32 -8.46
C ARG A 13 8.91 3.56 -7.16
N GLY A 14 9.81 2.66 -6.79
CA GLY A 14 10.52 2.70 -5.53
C GLY A 14 9.75 2.08 -4.37
N TRP A 15 8.68 1.35 -4.63
CA TRP A 15 7.82 0.75 -3.62
C TRP A 15 8.29 -0.66 -3.26
N SER A 16 8.37 -0.94 -1.96
CA SER A 16 8.68 -2.28 -1.44
C SER A 16 7.38 -3.02 -1.20
N VAL A 17 7.30 -4.25 -1.75
CA VAL A 17 6.06 -5.04 -1.74
C VAL A 17 6.17 -6.27 -0.85
N LEU A 18 5.02 -6.76 -0.42
CA LEU A 18 4.90 -8.03 0.29
C LEU A 18 3.56 -8.68 -0.06
N PRO A 19 3.49 -10.04 0.01
CA PRO A 19 2.25 -10.74 -0.27
C PRO A 19 1.39 -10.87 0.98
N CYS A 20 0.08 -10.69 0.81
CA CYS A 20 -0.89 -10.83 1.90
C CYS A 20 -2.05 -11.74 1.49
N ARG A 21 -2.60 -12.47 2.47
CA ARG A 21 -3.90 -13.09 2.35
C ARG A 21 -4.90 -12.16 3.04
N ASP A 22 -5.86 -11.64 2.29
CA ASP A 22 -6.63 -10.50 2.73
C ASP A 22 -5.67 -9.39 3.17
N LYS A 23 -5.63 -9.03 4.45
CA LYS A 23 -4.71 -8.01 4.98
C LYS A 23 -3.59 -8.59 5.82
N VAL A 24 -3.45 -9.93 5.86
CA VAL A 24 -2.47 -10.60 6.71
C VAL A 24 -1.23 -10.98 5.89
N PRO A 25 -0.03 -10.56 6.31
CA PRO A 25 1.19 -10.93 5.59
C PRO A 25 1.41 -12.45 5.58
N LEU A 26 1.83 -12.97 4.43
CA LEU A 26 2.14 -14.39 4.25
C LEU A 26 3.60 -14.72 4.54
N VAL A 27 4.44 -13.70 4.66
CA VAL A 27 5.87 -13.88 4.88
C VAL A 27 6.26 -13.57 6.32
N ARG A 28 7.29 -14.28 6.81
CA ARG A 28 7.84 -14.02 8.13
C ARG A 28 8.42 -12.60 8.18
N GLY A 29 8.16 -11.91 9.28
CA GLY A 29 8.60 -10.52 9.44
C GLY A 29 7.60 -9.48 8.92
N GLY A 30 6.56 -9.91 8.18
CA GLY A 30 5.50 -9.03 7.71
C GLY A 30 6.03 -7.83 6.93
N VAL A 31 5.66 -6.62 7.34
CA VAL A 31 6.07 -5.38 6.66
C VAL A 31 7.58 -5.21 6.58
N HIS A 32 8.31 -5.74 7.54
CA HIS A 32 9.79 -5.65 7.55
C HIS A 32 10.44 -6.52 6.48
N ALA A 33 9.70 -7.49 5.93
CA ALA A 33 10.18 -8.34 4.84
C ALA A 33 9.89 -7.76 3.45
N ALA A 34 9.18 -6.64 3.38
CA ALA A 34 8.84 -6.00 2.10
C ALA A 34 10.12 -5.73 1.30
N THR A 35 10.05 -5.96 -0.01
CA THR A 35 11.24 -5.92 -0.87
C THR A 35 10.94 -5.31 -2.23
N ARG A 36 12.02 -4.86 -2.89
CA ARG A 36 12.01 -4.47 -4.30
C ARG A 36 12.79 -5.46 -5.17
N ASP A 37 13.27 -6.55 -4.57
CA ASP A 37 14.02 -7.57 -5.29
C ASP A 37 13.10 -8.43 -6.15
N LEU A 38 13.23 -8.31 -7.47
CA LEU A 38 12.32 -8.96 -8.42
C LEU A 38 12.34 -10.49 -8.31
N ALA A 39 13.50 -11.10 -8.07
CA ALA A 39 13.60 -12.55 -7.93
C ALA A 39 12.84 -13.04 -6.68
N THR A 40 12.92 -12.33 -5.57
CA THR A 40 12.17 -12.63 -4.36
C THR A 40 10.66 -12.51 -4.60
N ILE A 41 10.25 -11.43 -5.28
CA ILE A 41 8.84 -11.20 -5.61
C ILE A 41 8.31 -12.34 -6.48
N GLU A 42 9.04 -12.76 -7.49
CA GLU A 42 8.65 -13.90 -8.33
C GLU A 42 8.45 -15.17 -7.51
N ARG A 43 9.38 -15.48 -6.61
CA ARG A 43 9.26 -16.66 -5.75
C ARG A 43 8.03 -16.59 -4.88
N TRP A 44 7.74 -15.43 -4.29
CA TRP A 44 6.57 -15.26 -3.44
C TRP A 44 5.27 -15.52 -4.20
N TRP A 45 5.11 -14.95 -5.38
CA TRP A 45 3.86 -15.11 -6.14
C TRP A 45 3.77 -16.44 -6.88
N HIS A 46 4.88 -17.15 -7.09
CA HIS A 46 4.81 -18.55 -7.48
C HIS A 46 4.31 -19.45 -6.33
N THR A 47 4.69 -19.14 -5.11
CA THR A 47 4.21 -19.85 -3.91
C THR A 47 2.76 -19.50 -3.60
N TRP A 48 2.39 -18.24 -3.72
CA TRP A 48 1.06 -17.73 -3.42
C TRP A 48 0.48 -16.93 -4.60
N PRO A 49 0.03 -17.62 -5.67
CA PRO A 49 -0.44 -16.93 -6.88
C PRO A 49 -1.63 -16.01 -6.66
N GLN A 50 -2.44 -16.29 -5.65
CA GLN A 50 -3.66 -15.53 -5.34
C GLN A 50 -3.43 -14.44 -4.29
N ALA A 51 -2.20 -14.29 -3.82
CA ALA A 51 -1.90 -13.29 -2.79
C ALA A 51 -2.18 -11.87 -3.27
N ASN A 52 -2.71 -11.05 -2.37
CA ASN A 52 -2.83 -9.61 -2.60
C ASN A 52 -1.45 -8.97 -2.51
N VAL A 53 -1.29 -7.86 -3.22
CA VAL A 53 -0.05 -7.08 -3.16
C VAL A 53 -0.23 -5.98 -2.14
N ALA A 54 0.66 -5.95 -1.15
CA ALA A 54 0.73 -4.86 -0.19
C ALA A 54 2.04 -4.10 -0.36
N ILE A 55 2.06 -2.84 0.03
CA ILE A 55 3.27 -2.02 0.04
C ILE A 55 3.58 -1.55 1.45
N ALA A 56 4.87 -1.51 1.77
CA ALA A 56 5.34 -0.92 3.02
C ALA A 56 5.25 0.61 2.89
N CYS A 57 4.58 1.25 3.85
CA CYS A 57 4.45 2.71 3.87
C CYS A 57 5.68 3.38 4.45
N GLY A 58 5.80 4.67 4.26
CA GLY A 58 6.84 5.50 4.82
C GLY A 58 8.18 5.37 4.11
N ALA A 59 9.26 5.40 4.88
CA ALA A 59 10.62 5.41 4.35
C ALA A 59 10.94 4.27 3.38
N PRO A 60 10.50 3.00 3.61
CA PRO A 60 10.82 1.90 2.70
C PRO A 60 10.34 2.09 1.26
N SER A 61 9.25 2.80 1.06
CA SER A 61 8.65 3.02 -0.28
C SER A 61 8.65 4.48 -0.69
N GLY A 62 9.01 5.38 0.20
CA GLY A 62 9.00 6.82 -0.09
C GLY A 62 7.61 7.42 -0.20
N ILE A 63 6.58 6.73 0.32
CA ILE A 63 5.20 7.21 0.30
C ILE A 63 4.53 7.05 1.67
N VAL A 64 3.61 7.95 1.94
CA VAL A 64 2.60 7.75 2.99
C VAL A 64 1.26 7.53 2.32
N VAL A 65 0.40 6.75 2.96
CA VAL A 65 -0.95 6.51 2.46
C VAL A 65 -1.93 7.13 3.43
N ILE A 66 -2.78 8.00 2.90
CA ILE A 66 -3.92 8.53 3.63
C ILE A 66 -5.08 7.59 3.33
N ASP A 67 -5.44 6.78 4.32
CA ASP A 67 -6.53 5.80 4.21
C ASP A 67 -7.80 6.45 4.74
N ILE A 68 -8.73 6.78 3.83
CA ILE A 68 -9.94 7.51 4.16
C ILE A 68 -11.10 6.54 4.22
N ASP A 69 -11.62 6.29 5.43
CA ASP A 69 -12.76 5.40 5.65
C ASP A 69 -14.10 6.14 5.50
N ALA A 70 -14.11 7.43 5.79
CA ALA A 70 -15.31 8.25 5.71
C ALA A 70 -15.08 9.47 4.80
N PRO A 71 -15.09 9.28 3.45
CA PRO A 71 -14.79 10.37 2.50
C PRO A 71 -15.67 11.61 2.65
N SER A 72 -16.93 11.42 3.04
CA SER A 72 -17.86 12.55 3.21
C SER A 72 -17.46 13.53 4.32
N GLN A 73 -16.61 13.10 5.26
CA GLN A 73 -16.13 13.96 6.35
C GLN A 73 -14.95 14.84 5.91
N VAL A 74 -14.27 14.50 4.83
CA VAL A 74 -13.08 15.21 4.36
C VAL A 74 -13.11 15.41 2.85
N PRO A 75 -14.17 16.04 2.31
CA PRO A 75 -14.31 16.17 0.85
C PRO A 75 -13.14 16.94 0.22
N GLU A 76 -12.50 17.83 0.94
CA GLU A 76 -11.36 18.61 0.46
C GLU A 76 -10.14 17.71 0.14
N LEU A 77 -9.98 16.58 0.82
CA LEU A 77 -8.90 15.65 0.53
C LEU A 77 -9.12 14.93 -0.79
N LEU A 78 -10.36 14.77 -1.23
CA LEU A 78 -10.68 14.09 -2.49
C LEU A 78 -10.30 14.92 -3.71
N ASN A 79 -10.01 16.21 -3.52
CA ASN A 79 -9.61 17.12 -4.60
C ASN A 79 -8.09 17.25 -4.74
N LEU A 80 -7.31 16.52 -3.93
CA LEU A 80 -5.86 16.56 -4.05
C LEU A 80 -5.40 15.87 -5.34
N THR A 81 -4.45 16.51 -6.01
CA THR A 81 -3.83 15.97 -7.21
C THR A 81 -2.74 14.97 -6.82
N THR A 82 -3.13 13.74 -6.57
CA THR A 82 -2.22 12.66 -6.23
C THR A 82 -2.79 11.34 -6.73
N LEU A 83 -1.95 10.30 -6.73
CA LEU A 83 -2.40 8.96 -7.07
C LEU A 83 -3.40 8.50 -6.01
N CYS A 84 -4.53 7.98 -6.45
CA CYS A 84 -5.57 7.51 -5.53
C CYS A 84 -6.21 6.22 -6.03
N ALA A 85 -6.87 5.51 -5.11
CA ALA A 85 -7.63 4.32 -5.39
C ALA A 85 -8.86 4.25 -4.50
N SER A 86 -9.94 3.65 -5.00
CA SER A 86 -11.10 3.31 -4.18
C SER A 86 -10.85 2.02 -3.44
N THR A 87 -11.34 1.92 -2.20
CA THR A 87 -11.26 0.69 -1.43
C THR A 87 -12.57 -0.09 -1.54
N PRO A 88 -12.57 -1.42 -1.30
CA PRO A 88 -13.79 -2.24 -1.39
C PRO A 88 -14.91 -1.77 -0.46
N SER A 89 -14.58 -1.14 0.68
CA SER A 89 -15.57 -0.63 1.63
C SER A 89 -16.11 0.76 1.28
N GLY A 90 -15.73 1.32 0.12
CA GLY A 90 -16.20 2.64 -0.32
C GLY A 90 -15.29 3.79 0.12
N GLY A 91 -14.16 3.50 0.74
CA GLY A 91 -13.18 4.51 1.12
C GLY A 91 -12.24 4.88 -0.02
N ARG A 92 -11.17 5.58 0.33
CA ARG A 92 -10.13 6.02 -0.61
C ARG A 92 -8.76 5.85 0.00
N HIS A 93 -7.78 5.48 -0.84
CA HIS A 93 -6.37 5.62 -0.54
C HIS A 93 -5.81 6.80 -1.32
N LEU A 94 -5.12 7.71 -0.66
CA LEU A 94 -4.33 8.74 -1.31
C LEU A 94 -2.85 8.43 -1.06
N TYR A 95 -2.08 8.35 -2.14
CA TYR A 95 -0.65 8.02 -2.09
C TYR A 95 0.14 9.31 -2.22
N CYS A 96 0.82 9.71 -1.14
CA CYS A 96 1.53 10.96 -1.06
C CYS A 96 3.01 10.72 -0.79
N ARG A 97 3.87 11.67 -1.18
CA ARG A 97 5.30 11.57 -0.92
C ARG A 97 5.57 11.50 0.58
N TYR A 98 6.41 10.56 0.99
CA TYR A 98 6.91 10.52 2.34
C TYR A 98 7.88 11.68 2.57
N VAL A 99 7.71 12.35 3.71
CA VAL A 99 8.64 13.35 4.21
C VAL A 99 9.04 12.92 5.62
N GLU A 100 10.32 12.99 5.93
CA GLU A 100 10.82 12.58 7.23
C GLU A 100 10.08 13.31 8.35
N GLY A 101 9.68 12.58 9.38
CA GLY A 101 8.92 13.12 10.50
C GLY A 101 7.40 12.91 10.39
N ILE A 102 6.88 12.49 9.23
CA ILE A 102 5.47 12.13 9.12
C ILE A 102 5.24 10.84 9.89
N ARG A 103 4.30 10.88 10.82
CA ARG A 103 3.99 9.76 11.72
C ARG A 103 2.67 9.10 11.38
N ASN A 104 2.54 7.84 11.82
CA ASN A 104 1.26 7.14 11.79
C ASN A 104 0.26 7.86 12.67
N GLN A 105 -0.97 8.03 12.18
CA GLN A 105 -2.05 8.70 12.92
C GLN A 105 -3.36 8.00 12.68
N VAL A 106 -4.17 7.90 13.72
CA VAL A 106 -5.55 7.43 13.63
C VAL A 106 -6.46 8.63 13.83
N LEU A 107 -7.39 8.83 12.91
CA LEU A 107 -8.30 9.98 12.88
C LEU A 107 -9.73 9.46 12.79
N ASP A 108 -10.73 10.32 13.08
CA ASP A 108 -12.13 9.91 13.05
C ASP A 108 -12.57 9.40 11.66
N TRP A 109 -11.97 9.91 10.61
CA TRP A 109 -12.33 9.62 9.22
C TRP A 109 -11.37 8.63 8.54
N GLY A 110 -10.30 8.21 9.19
CA GLY A 110 -9.31 7.30 8.60
C GLY A 110 -7.98 7.33 9.30
N GLU A 111 -6.93 7.01 8.55
CA GLU A 111 -5.58 6.90 9.08
C GLU A 111 -4.55 7.51 8.14
N VAL A 112 -3.46 8.00 8.72
CA VAL A 112 -2.22 8.27 7.98
C VAL A 112 -1.29 7.08 8.26
N ARG A 113 -0.96 6.33 7.21
CA ARG A 113 -0.08 5.16 7.30
C ARG A 113 1.30 5.52 6.78
N SER A 114 2.28 5.41 7.65
CA SER A 114 3.68 5.74 7.39
C SER A 114 4.58 4.57 7.80
N THR A 115 5.84 4.83 8.12
CA THR A 115 6.85 3.81 8.42
C THR A 115 6.36 2.82 9.48
N GLY A 116 6.56 1.53 9.20
CA GLY A 116 6.15 0.44 10.08
C GLY A 116 4.78 -0.14 9.77
N LEU A 117 3.99 0.54 8.94
CA LEU A 117 2.68 0.06 8.47
C LEU A 117 2.75 -0.33 7.00
N TYR A 118 1.72 -1.02 6.53
CA TYR A 118 1.55 -1.39 5.13
C TYR A 118 0.09 -1.19 4.73
N VAL A 119 -0.14 -1.14 3.44
CA VAL A 119 -1.51 -1.14 2.88
C VAL A 119 -1.58 -2.20 1.78
N VAL A 120 -2.72 -2.89 1.70
CA VAL A 120 -3.03 -3.73 0.55
C VAL A 120 -3.46 -2.81 -0.57
N ILE A 121 -2.81 -2.94 -1.72
CA ILE A 121 -3.11 -2.11 -2.89
C ILE A 121 -4.45 -2.55 -3.48
N PRO A 122 -5.44 -1.66 -3.59
CA PRO A 122 -6.67 -1.96 -4.30
C PRO A 122 -6.39 -2.28 -5.76
N LYS A 123 -7.16 -3.24 -6.33
CA LYS A 123 -6.96 -3.66 -7.73
C LYS A 123 -7.22 -2.55 -8.74
N ASN A 124 -7.92 -1.50 -8.35
CA ASN A 124 -8.24 -0.36 -9.21
C ASN A 124 -7.24 0.81 -9.06
N LEU A 125 -6.08 0.56 -8.49
CA LEU A 125 -5.04 1.58 -8.41
C LEU A 125 -4.57 1.93 -9.83
N VAL A 126 -4.58 3.21 -10.11
CA VAL A 126 -4.20 3.74 -11.41
C VAL A 126 -2.79 4.36 -11.32
#